data_bea5ec3e54e9828960a96cb406cfbadf
#
_entry.id   bea5ec3e54e9828960a96cb406cfbadf
#
_cell.length_a   1.000
_cell.length_b   1.000
_cell.length_c   1.000
_cell.angle_alpha   90.00
_cell.angle_beta   90.00
_cell.angle_gamma   90.00
#
_symmetry.space_group_name_H-M   'P 1'
#
loop_
_entity.id
_entity.type
_entity.pdbx_description
1 polymer ?
#
loop_
_entity_poly.entity_id
_entity_poly.type
_entity_poly.pdbx_seq_one_letter_code
_entity_poly.pdbx_strand_id
1 'polypeptide(L)'
;MSDLLKVQDLHMWIQTDKGLNHILQGVQLDIQPGEIHGLIGESGCGKTMMTKATLNLIDPKRTVIRGHIEFDGQELGKLPEKERRKIGGSRIGYITQDPLTALNPLYTVGEQIAEMLRYHKGMKKKEAAEEAARQLERVGIKPGAEMAKRYPHQFSGGQLQRICIAMAVCCEPKLLFADEPTTALDVTTQAQILDLLKSLQKNGLAILLITHDFGVVSEICERVSVMEKGIIVEEGLTDEIFQNPQKAYTKRLIDSAVRKEGAYE
;
A
#
# COMPACT_ATOMS: atom_id res chain seq x y z
N MET A 1 -17.44 13.77 -7.81
CA MET A 1 -17.39 12.99 -6.55
C MET A 1 -16.27 13.59 -5.73
N SER A 2 -16.32 13.53 -4.39
CA SER A 2 -15.20 14.02 -3.56
C SER A 2 -14.10 12.95 -3.51
N ASP A 3 -12.85 13.38 -3.54
CA ASP A 3 -11.69 12.50 -3.39
C ASP A 3 -11.77 11.71 -2.08
N LEU A 4 -11.34 10.45 -2.09
CA LEU A 4 -11.25 9.63 -0.87
C LEU A 4 -10.02 10.00 -0.05
N LEU A 5 -8.88 10.17 -0.72
CA LEU A 5 -7.65 10.71 -0.15
C LEU A 5 -7.24 11.93 -0.95
N LYS A 6 -6.87 13.01 -0.26
CA LYS A 6 -6.32 14.21 -0.86
C LYS A 6 -5.09 14.65 -0.09
N VAL A 7 -3.96 14.65 -0.76
CA VAL A 7 -2.67 15.12 -0.24
C VAL A 7 -2.33 16.42 -0.95
N GLN A 8 -2.08 17.49 -0.19
CA GLN A 8 -1.80 18.81 -0.74
C GLN A 8 -0.58 19.42 -0.08
N ASP A 9 0.38 19.84 -0.90
CA ASP A 9 1.60 20.53 -0.51
C ASP A 9 2.34 19.80 0.63
N LEU A 10 2.43 18.46 0.50
CA LEU A 10 3.02 17.62 1.55
C LEU A 10 4.55 17.70 1.48
N HIS A 11 5.10 18.25 2.54
CA HIS A 11 6.54 18.30 2.77
C HIS A 11 6.93 17.41 3.94
N MET A 12 8.08 16.76 3.83
CA MET A 12 8.63 15.96 4.92
C MET A 12 10.14 16.08 4.97
N TRP A 13 10.64 16.37 6.18
CA TRP A 13 12.08 16.39 6.49
C TRP A 13 12.41 15.35 7.55
N ILE A 14 13.54 14.72 7.39
CA ILE A 14 14.08 13.75 8.37
C ILE A 14 15.43 14.25 8.88
N GLN A 15 15.58 14.31 10.20
CA GLN A 15 16.85 14.59 10.85
C GLN A 15 17.78 13.39 10.70
N THR A 16 18.93 13.62 10.08
CA THR A 16 20.02 12.65 9.95
C THR A 16 21.28 13.20 10.62
N ASP A 17 22.31 12.38 10.75
CA ASP A 17 23.60 12.81 11.29
C ASP A 17 24.27 13.90 10.42
N LYS A 18 23.89 13.99 9.14
CA LYS A 18 24.37 14.98 8.17
C LYS A 18 23.49 16.24 8.10
N GLY A 19 22.44 16.34 8.92
CA GLY A 19 21.51 17.45 8.95
C GLY A 19 20.08 17.05 8.53
N LEU A 20 19.26 18.06 8.26
CA LEU A 20 17.86 17.91 7.87
C LEU A 20 17.75 17.59 6.38
N ASN A 21 17.26 16.40 6.05
CA ASN A 21 17.05 15.95 4.68
C ASN A 21 15.59 16.13 4.25
N HIS A 22 15.34 16.84 3.13
CA HIS A 22 14.01 17.11 2.58
C HIS A 22 13.60 15.95 1.67
N ILE A 23 12.72 15.07 2.16
CA ILE A 23 12.32 13.83 1.49
C ILE A 23 11.12 14.02 0.58
N LEU A 24 10.08 14.72 1.05
CA LEU A 24 8.90 15.07 0.26
C LEU A 24 8.85 16.58 0.08
N GLN A 25 8.63 17.04 -1.15
CA GLN A 25 8.87 18.41 -1.57
C GLN A 25 7.62 19.00 -2.24
N GLY A 26 6.51 19.11 -1.50
CA GLY A 26 5.25 19.66 -2.01
C GLY A 26 4.46 18.62 -2.80
N VAL A 27 4.39 17.38 -2.30
CA VAL A 27 3.63 16.30 -2.95
C VAL A 27 2.15 16.65 -3.00
N GLN A 28 1.56 16.49 -4.19
CA GLN A 28 0.14 16.57 -4.44
C GLN A 28 -0.31 15.23 -5.01
N LEU A 29 -1.35 14.63 -4.42
CA LEU A 29 -1.91 13.36 -4.86
C LEU A 29 -3.37 13.28 -4.43
N ASP A 30 -4.24 12.85 -5.32
CA ASP A 30 -5.63 12.50 -4.99
C ASP A 30 -5.95 11.06 -5.40
N ILE A 31 -6.80 10.40 -4.61
CA ILE A 31 -7.28 9.04 -4.88
C ILE A 31 -8.80 9.07 -4.83
N GLN A 32 -9.44 8.56 -5.88
CA GLN A 32 -10.89 8.45 -5.97
C GLN A 32 -11.41 7.20 -5.23
N PRO A 33 -12.65 7.20 -4.76
CA PRO A 33 -13.26 5.99 -4.22
C PRO A 33 -13.29 4.86 -5.26
N GLY A 34 -12.78 3.68 -4.89
CA GLY A 34 -12.83 2.47 -5.71
C GLY A 34 -11.87 2.45 -6.91
N GLU A 35 -10.92 3.39 -7.04
CA GLU A 35 -9.90 3.33 -8.09
C GLU A 35 -8.65 2.54 -7.65
N ILE A 36 -7.92 2.01 -8.62
CA ILE A 36 -6.52 1.60 -8.42
C ILE A 36 -5.62 2.68 -9.02
N HIS A 37 -4.96 3.44 -8.15
CA HIS A 37 -4.03 4.49 -8.51
C HIS A 37 -2.59 3.99 -8.38
N GLY A 38 -1.80 4.08 -9.45
CA GLY A 38 -0.39 3.72 -9.44
C GLY A 38 0.50 4.87 -8.95
N LEU A 39 1.47 4.58 -8.09
CA LEU A 39 2.53 5.52 -7.73
C LEU A 39 3.87 4.92 -8.11
N ILE A 40 4.50 5.45 -9.17
CA ILE A 40 5.73 4.91 -9.74
C ILE A 40 6.90 5.88 -9.60
N GLY A 41 8.11 5.36 -9.69
CA GLY A 41 9.36 6.13 -9.64
C GLY A 41 10.52 5.26 -9.18
N GLU A 42 11.74 5.76 -9.30
CA GLU A 42 12.96 5.06 -8.85
C GLU A 42 12.95 4.72 -7.36
N SER A 43 13.74 3.72 -6.97
CA SER A 43 13.92 3.40 -5.55
C SER A 43 14.49 4.60 -4.79
N GLY A 44 13.92 4.89 -3.60
CA GLY A 44 14.33 6.01 -2.77
C GLY A 44 13.76 7.38 -3.18
N CYS A 45 12.89 7.49 -4.19
CA CYS A 45 12.31 8.78 -4.59
C CYS A 45 11.24 9.32 -3.61
N GLY A 46 10.81 8.54 -2.59
CA GLY A 46 9.88 9.01 -1.55
C GLY A 46 8.53 8.31 -1.46
N LYS A 47 8.19 7.37 -2.36
CA LYS A 47 6.87 6.69 -2.41
C LYS A 47 6.43 6.10 -1.07
N THR A 48 7.23 5.20 -0.51
CA THR A 48 6.98 4.61 0.83
C THR A 48 6.91 5.67 1.94
N MET A 49 7.70 6.74 1.82
CA MET A 49 7.69 7.79 2.84
C MET A 49 6.41 8.62 2.80
N MET A 50 5.82 8.81 1.64
CA MET A 50 4.53 9.48 1.47
C MET A 50 3.40 8.68 2.16
N THR A 51 3.32 7.35 1.97
CA THR A 51 2.31 6.52 2.66
C THR A 51 2.53 6.47 4.17
N LYS A 52 3.80 6.35 4.62
CA LYS A 52 4.14 6.40 6.05
C LYS A 52 3.81 7.76 6.68
N ALA A 53 4.01 8.87 5.96
CA ALA A 53 3.63 10.20 6.42
C ALA A 53 2.10 10.32 6.58
N THR A 54 1.34 9.82 5.61
CA THR A 54 -0.13 9.79 5.66
C THR A 54 -0.64 9.00 6.87
N LEU A 55 -0.05 7.84 7.15
CA LEU A 55 -0.43 6.98 8.28
C LEU A 55 0.19 7.38 9.61
N ASN A 56 1.06 8.40 9.63
CA ASN A 56 1.84 8.78 10.83
C ASN A 56 2.70 7.63 11.41
N LEU A 57 3.27 6.82 10.54
CA LEU A 57 4.13 5.67 10.89
C LEU A 57 5.62 6.05 10.94
N ILE A 58 5.94 7.29 11.24
CA ILE A 58 7.29 7.83 11.25
C ILE A 58 7.58 8.40 12.63
N ASP A 59 8.82 8.25 13.12
CA ASP A 59 9.22 8.79 14.42
C ASP A 59 9.09 10.33 14.45
N PRO A 60 8.16 10.89 15.25
CA PRO A 60 7.93 12.34 15.29
C PRO A 60 9.11 13.11 15.89
N LYS A 61 10.03 12.45 16.60
CA LYS A 61 11.22 13.11 17.18
C LYS A 61 12.27 13.43 16.12
N ARG A 62 12.24 12.71 14.99
CA ARG A 62 13.22 12.84 13.90
C ARG A 62 12.63 13.40 12.63
N THR A 63 11.33 13.71 12.61
CA THR A 63 10.61 14.05 11.37
C THR A 63 9.79 15.31 11.55
N VAL A 64 9.84 16.18 10.54
CA VAL A 64 8.94 17.34 10.41
C VAL A 64 8.07 17.12 9.20
N ILE A 65 6.75 17.19 9.37
CA ILE A 65 5.76 17.06 8.29
C ILE A 65 4.96 18.35 8.23
N ARG A 66 4.76 18.88 7.01
CA ARG A 66 3.90 20.05 6.72
C ARG A 66 3.04 19.75 5.50
N GLY A 67 1.92 20.44 5.37
CA GLY A 67 0.94 20.24 4.30
C GLY A 67 -0.37 19.70 4.84
N HIS A 68 -1.27 19.33 3.94
CA HIS A 68 -2.62 18.88 4.27
C HIS A 68 -2.84 17.47 3.76
N ILE A 69 -3.42 16.62 4.60
CA ILE A 69 -3.82 15.25 4.26
C ILE A 69 -5.26 15.08 4.72
N GLU A 70 -6.17 15.04 3.76
CA GLU A 70 -7.59 14.78 4.00
C GLU A 70 -7.93 13.37 3.55
N PHE A 71 -8.59 12.62 4.42
CA PHE A 71 -9.08 11.28 4.13
C PHE A 71 -10.57 11.17 4.49
N ASP A 72 -11.40 10.81 3.51
CA ASP A 72 -12.85 10.64 3.64
C ASP A 72 -13.50 11.88 4.30
N GLY A 73 -13.13 13.07 3.82
CA GLY A 73 -13.61 14.36 4.31
C GLY A 73 -13.01 14.83 5.65
N GLN A 74 -11.99 14.11 6.17
CA GLN A 74 -11.40 14.40 7.48
C GLN A 74 -9.92 14.76 7.37
N GLU A 75 -9.51 15.95 7.83
CA GLU A 75 -8.11 16.40 7.86
C GLU A 75 -7.33 15.62 8.93
N LEU A 76 -6.42 14.75 8.49
CA LEU A 76 -5.67 13.84 9.38
C LEU A 76 -4.69 14.57 10.29
N GLY A 77 -4.12 15.68 9.82
CA GLY A 77 -3.15 16.47 10.57
C GLY A 77 -3.74 17.14 11.81
N LYS A 78 -5.07 17.37 11.84
CA LYS A 78 -5.80 17.99 12.95
C LYS A 78 -6.29 16.99 14.00
N LEU A 79 -6.20 15.70 13.72
CA LEU A 79 -6.68 14.66 14.63
C LEU A 79 -5.73 14.45 15.80
N PRO A 80 -6.28 14.21 17.01
CA PRO A 80 -5.50 13.69 18.13
C PRO A 80 -4.80 12.38 17.73
N GLU A 81 -3.58 12.17 18.22
CA GLU A 81 -2.76 11.00 17.86
C GLU A 81 -3.52 9.68 18.05
N LYS A 82 -4.30 9.55 19.13
CA LYS A 82 -5.11 8.36 19.43
C LYS A 82 -6.16 8.07 18.36
N GLU A 83 -6.78 9.09 17.78
CA GLU A 83 -7.77 8.95 16.72
C GLU A 83 -7.10 8.64 15.39
N ARG A 84 -5.99 9.31 15.09
CA ARG A 84 -5.19 9.07 13.89
C ARG A 84 -4.66 7.63 13.83
N ARG A 85 -4.19 7.08 14.96
CA ARG A 85 -3.77 5.68 15.05
C ARG A 85 -4.89 4.68 14.77
N LYS A 86 -6.14 5.03 15.06
CA LYS A 86 -7.28 4.16 14.77
C LYS A 86 -7.62 4.09 13.29
N ILE A 87 -7.27 5.10 12.50
CA ILE A 87 -7.52 5.13 11.05
C ILE A 87 -6.66 4.08 10.34
N GLY A 88 -5.37 3.98 10.72
CA GLY A 88 -4.50 2.91 10.25
C GLY A 88 -4.98 1.55 10.73
N GLY A 89 -5.08 0.58 9.83
CA GLY A 89 -5.57 -0.77 10.08
C GLY A 89 -7.10 -0.92 10.11
N SER A 90 -7.86 0.17 10.34
CA SER A 90 -9.33 0.09 10.32
C SER A 90 -9.95 0.69 9.05
N ARG A 91 -9.52 1.91 8.68
CA ARG A 91 -10.06 2.66 7.53
C ARG A 91 -9.07 2.74 6.37
N ILE A 92 -7.76 2.65 6.67
CA ILE A 92 -6.68 2.55 5.69
C ILE A 92 -5.88 1.30 6.03
N GLY A 93 -5.88 0.32 5.12
CA GLY A 93 -5.01 -0.85 5.18
C GLY A 93 -3.61 -0.52 4.65
N TYR A 94 -2.60 -1.26 5.09
CA TYR A 94 -1.22 -1.10 4.61
C TYR A 94 -0.54 -2.44 4.43
N ILE A 95 -0.06 -2.69 3.23
CA ILE A 95 0.78 -3.85 2.88
C ILE A 95 2.19 -3.32 2.70
N THR A 96 3.14 -3.87 3.46
CA THR A 96 4.57 -3.54 3.37
C THR A 96 5.25 -4.36 2.29
N GLN A 97 6.38 -3.86 1.81
CA GLN A 97 7.19 -4.49 0.77
C GLN A 97 7.64 -5.92 1.13
N ASP A 98 7.93 -6.21 2.40
CA ASP A 98 8.39 -7.51 2.86
C ASP A 98 7.38 -8.15 3.82
N PRO A 99 6.68 -9.22 3.39
CA PRO A 99 5.72 -9.94 4.22
C PRO A 99 6.33 -10.59 5.46
N LEU A 100 7.63 -10.97 5.42
CA LEU A 100 8.30 -11.59 6.57
C LEU A 100 8.52 -10.59 7.71
N THR A 101 8.73 -9.31 7.38
CA THR A 101 8.86 -8.25 8.40
C THR A 101 7.52 -7.77 8.92
N ALA A 102 6.43 -7.97 8.17
CA ALA A 102 5.08 -7.60 8.58
C ALA A 102 4.47 -8.54 9.61
N LEU A 103 4.84 -9.82 9.59
CA LEU A 103 4.27 -10.86 10.43
C LEU A 103 5.21 -11.19 11.60
N ASN A 104 4.65 -11.27 12.81
CA ASN A 104 5.41 -11.72 13.97
C ASN A 104 5.57 -13.25 13.92
N PRO A 105 6.82 -13.80 13.87
CA PRO A 105 7.05 -15.23 13.73
C PRO A 105 6.64 -16.06 14.96
N LEU A 106 6.39 -15.42 16.10
CA LEU A 106 6.03 -16.09 17.37
C LEU A 106 4.53 -16.34 17.55
N TYR A 107 3.69 -15.75 16.66
CA TYR A 107 2.24 -15.92 16.71
C TYR A 107 1.74 -16.59 15.44
N THR A 108 0.65 -17.35 15.55
CA THR A 108 0.02 -17.92 14.36
C THR A 108 -0.59 -16.83 13.48
N VAL A 109 -0.75 -17.12 12.20
CA VAL A 109 -1.32 -16.13 11.27
C VAL A 109 -2.77 -15.78 11.62
N GLY A 110 -3.53 -16.74 12.12
CA GLY A 110 -4.90 -16.51 12.58
C GLY A 110 -4.98 -15.63 13.82
N GLU A 111 -4.04 -15.78 14.78
CA GLU A 111 -3.97 -14.90 15.96
C GLU A 111 -3.70 -13.46 15.58
N GLN A 112 -2.81 -13.22 14.62
CA GLN A 112 -2.46 -11.85 14.17
C GLN A 112 -3.64 -11.18 13.48
N ILE A 113 -4.37 -11.88 12.61
CA ILE A 113 -5.60 -11.35 11.99
C ILE A 113 -6.69 -11.14 13.06
N ALA A 114 -6.87 -12.10 13.98
CA ALA A 114 -7.85 -11.99 15.05
C ALA A 114 -7.55 -10.82 16.01
N GLU A 115 -6.28 -10.50 16.24
CA GLU A 115 -5.86 -9.33 17.02
C GLU A 115 -6.34 -8.03 16.37
N MET A 116 -6.15 -7.86 15.06
CA MET A 116 -6.64 -6.71 14.30
C MET A 116 -8.16 -6.55 14.43
N LEU A 117 -8.91 -7.65 14.28
CA LEU A 117 -10.37 -7.66 14.41
C LEU A 117 -10.83 -7.31 15.83
N ARG A 118 -10.14 -7.81 16.84
CA ARG A 118 -10.43 -7.46 18.23
C ARG A 118 -10.12 -6.02 18.54
N TYR A 119 -8.99 -5.52 18.09
CA TYR A 119 -8.54 -4.16 18.37
C TYR A 119 -9.40 -3.10 17.66
N HIS A 120 -9.70 -3.31 16.38
CA HIS A 120 -10.38 -2.32 15.56
C HIS A 120 -11.91 -2.49 15.50
N LYS A 121 -12.41 -3.72 15.50
CA LYS A 121 -13.87 -4.02 15.42
C LYS A 121 -14.47 -4.40 16.77
N GLY A 122 -13.66 -4.55 17.84
CA GLY A 122 -14.15 -4.93 19.17
C GLY A 122 -14.70 -6.35 19.27
N MET A 123 -14.36 -7.23 18.33
CA MET A 123 -14.85 -8.61 18.30
C MET A 123 -14.40 -9.41 19.52
N LYS A 124 -15.23 -10.34 19.99
CA LYS A 124 -14.85 -11.29 21.03
C LYS A 124 -13.84 -12.31 20.50
N LYS A 125 -13.02 -12.90 21.39
CA LYS A 125 -11.91 -13.79 21.02
C LYS A 125 -12.33 -14.92 20.06
N LYS A 126 -13.45 -15.61 20.35
CA LYS A 126 -13.95 -16.73 19.54
C LYS A 126 -14.42 -16.25 18.16
N GLU A 127 -15.21 -15.19 18.13
CA GLU A 127 -15.73 -14.57 16.90
C GLU A 127 -14.59 -14.08 15.99
N ALA A 128 -13.59 -13.39 16.57
CA ALA A 128 -12.43 -12.91 15.82
C ALA A 128 -11.59 -14.08 15.24
N ALA A 129 -11.47 -15.20 15.95
CA ALA A 129 -10.77 -16.38 15.44
C ALA A 129 -11.52 -17.05 14.28
N GLU A 130 -12.84 -17.14 14.34
CA GLU A 130 -13.68 -17.67 13.26
C GLU A 130 -13.63 -16.73 12.03
N GLU A 131 -13.68 -15.41 12.27
CA GLU A 131 -13.57 -14.43 11.19
C GLU A 131 -12.17 -14.43 10.55
N ALA A 132 -11.10 -14.57 11.34
CA ALA A 132 -9.74 -14.69 10.82
C ALA A 132 -9.60 -15.89 9.87
N ALA A 133 -10.21 -17.02 10.16
CA ALA A 133 -10.24 -18.17 9.26
C ALA A 133 -10.98 -17.85 7.95
N ARG A 134 -12.12 -17.15 8.02
CA ARG A 134 -12.85 -16.70 6.82
C ARG A 134 -12.04 -15.71 5.97
N GLN A 135 -11.31 -14.80 6.61
CA GLN A 135 -10.44 -13.85 5.89
C GLN A 135 -9.32 -14.56 5.16
N LEU A 136 -8.71 -15.59 5.74
CA LEU A 136 -7.72 -16.44 5.06
C LEU A 136 -8.31 -17.13 3.82
N GLU A 137 -9.52 -17.66 3.92
CA GLU A 137 -10.21 -18.30 2.79
C GLU A 137 -10.52 -17.31 1.64
N ARG A 138 -10.89 -16.06 1.98
CA ARG A 138 -11.14 -14.99 0.99
C ARG A 138 -9.92 -14.69 0.13
N VAL A 139 -8.71 -14.79 0.70
CA VAL A 139 -7.47 -14.61 -0.05
C VAL A 139 -6.90 -15.90 -0.65
N GLY A 140 -7.68 -16.99 -0.62
CA GLY A 140 -7.29 -18.27 -1.22
C GLY A 140 -6.42 -19.18 -0.33
N ILE A 141 -6.28 -18.90 0.95
CA ILE A 141 -5.59 -19.74 1.94
C ILE A 141 -6.59 -20.71 2.57
N LYS A 142 -6.65 -21.97 2.07
CA LYS A 142 -7.67 -22.96 2.44
C LYS A 142 -7.04 -24.27 2.91
N PRO A 143 -7.69 -25.00 3.86
CA PRO A 143 -8.85 -24.57 4.65
C PRO A 143 -8.47 -23.56 5.74
N GLY A 144 -9.23 -22.48 5.88
CA GLY A 144 -8.88 -21.34 6.73
C GLY A 144 -8.71 -21.69 8.19
N ALA A 145 -9.60 -22.52 8.75
CA ALA A 145 -9.55 -22.93 10.15
C ALA A 145 -8.29 -23.74 10.53
N GLU A 146 -7.74 -24.52 9.58
CA GLU A 146 -6.47 -25.23 9.77
C GLU A 146 -5.28 -24.30 9.58
N MET A 147 -5.29 -23.52 8.49
CA MET A 147 -4.20 -22.60 8.16
C MET A 147 -4.02 -21.50 9.20
N ALA A 148 -5.10 -21.04 9.83
CA ALA A 148 -5.06 -20.06 10.92
C ALA A 148 -4.20 -20.49 12.11
N LYS A 149 -3.98 -21.79 12.31
CA LYS A 149 -3.18 -22.34 13.42
C LYS A 149 -1.68 -22.43 13.10
N ARG A 150 -1.30 -22.17 11.86
CA ARG A 150 0.10 -22.24 11.40
C ARG A 150 0.84 -20.95 11.66
N TYR A 151 2.15 -21.05 11.78
CA TYR A 151 3.08 -19.93 11.96
C TYR A 151 3.57 -19.40 10.61
N PRO A 152 4.02 -18.13 10.51
CA PRO A 152 4.47 -17.54 9.25
C PRO A 152 5.51 -18.37 8.49
N HIS A 153 6.49 -18.94 9.18
CA HIS A 153 7.56 -19.75 8.58
C HIS A 153 7.09 -21.05 7.90
N GLN A 154 5.82 -21.42 8.05
CA GLN A 154 5.22 -22.61 7.46
C GLN A 154 4.52 -22.33 6.11
N PHE A 155 4.64 -21.11 5.57
CA PHE A 155 4.01 -20.67 4.34
C PHE A 155 5.05 -20.26 3.30
N SER A 156 4.70 -20.41 2.00
CA SER A 156 5.48 -19.85 0.91
C SER A 156 5.40 -18.33 0.85
N GLY A 157 6.30 -17.66 0.12
CA GLY A 157 6.29 -16.20 -0.03
C GLY A 157 4.96 -15.65 -0.55
N GLY A 158 4.40 -16.26 -1.59
CA GLY A 158 3.09 -15.85 -2.12
C GLY A 158 1.93 -16.11 -1.15
N GLN A 159 2.00 -17.17 -0.33
CA GLN A 159 1.02 -17.39 0.73
C GLN A 159 1.15 -16.36 1.85
N LEU A 160 2.37 -15.99 2.25
CA LEU A 160 2.61 -14.92 3.22
C LEU A 160 2.07 -13.59 2.73
N GLN A 161 2.28 -13.27 1.45
CA GLN A 161 1.73 -12.06 0.85
C GLN A 161 0.20 -12.03 0.90
N ARG A 162 -0.48 -13.14 0.57
CA ARG A 162 -1.93 -13.27 0.71
C ARG A 162 -2.41 -13.10 2.15
N ILE A 163 -1.65 -13.63 3.12
CA ILE A 163 -1.94 -13.47 4.55
C ILE A 163 -1.80 -12.00 4.98
N CYS A 164 -0.76 -11.30 4.51
CA CYS A 164 -0.60 -9.85 4.75
C CYS A 164 -1.74 -9.05 4.14
N ILE A 165 -2.20 -9.40 2.92
CA ILE A 165 -3.38 -8.80 2.31
C ILE A 165 -4.62 -9.05 3.19
N ALA A 166 -4.86 -10.30 3.62
CA ALA A 166 -5.99 -10.63 4.51
C ALA A 166 -5.96 -9.79 5.79
N MET A 167 -4.79 -9.65 6.41
CA MET A 167 -4.61 -8.83 7.61
C MET A 167 -4.89 -7.35 7.34
N ALA A 168 -4.43 -6.81 6.21
CA ALA A 168 -4.64 -5.41 5.84
C ALA A 168 -6.10 -5.07 5.52
N VAL A 169 -6.89 -6.04 5.02
CA VAL A 169 -8.29 -5.81 4.60
C VAL A 169 -9.33 -6.39 5.56
N CYS A 170 -8.96 -7.13 6.62
CA CYS A 170 -9.90 -7.80 7.53
C CYS A 170 -10.85 -6.83 8.24
N CYS A 171 -10.46 -5.58 8.41
CA CYS A 171 -11.28 -4.52 8.97
C CYS A 171 -12.15 -3.79 7.95
N GLU A 172 -12.15 -4.20 6.66
CA GLU A 172 -12.89 -3.59 5.56
C GLU A 172 -12.55 -2.10 5.38
N PRO A 173 -11.26 -1.78 5.15
CA PRO A 173 -10.86 -0.40 4.94
C PRO A 173 -11.45 0.17 3.64
N LYS A 174 -11.52 1.50 3.54
CA LYS A 174 -11.90 2.20 2.31
C LYS A 174 -10.73 2.37 1.34
N LEU A 175 -9.50 2.40 1.87
CA LEU A 175 -8.26 2.59 1.11
C LEU A 175 -7.23 1.55 1.54
N LEU A 176 -6.50 1.00 0.57
CA LEU A 176 -5.35 0.13 0.78
C LEU A 176 -4.10 0.76 0.17
N PHE A 177 -3.08 0.95 0.97
CA PHE A 177 -1.74 1.21 0.47
C PHE A 177 -1.02 -0.12 0.26
N ALA A 178 -0.66 -0.43 -0.98
CA ALA A 178 0.07 -1.64 -1.36
C ALA A 178 1.49 -1.25 -1.82
N ASP A 179 2.45 -1.36 -0.90
CA ASP A 179 3.84 -0.97 -1.14
C ASP A 179 4.63 -2.16 -1.67
N GLU A 180 4.89 -2.17 -2.98
CA GLU A 180 5.56 -3.22 -3.73
C GLU A 180 5.01 -4.65 -3.45
N PRO A 181 3.70 -4.89 -3.58
CA PRO A 181 3.05 -6.11 -3.10
C PRO A 181 3.43 -7.38 -3.88
N THR A 182 4.13 -7.25 -5.00
CA THR A 182 4.53 -8.37 -5.87
C THR A 182 6.04 -8.56 -5.97
N THR A 183 6.82 -7.72 -5.29
CA THR A 183 8.29 -7.82 -5.30
C THR A 183 8.76 -9.19 -4.78
N ALA A 184 9.75 -9.78 -5.46
CA ALA A 184 10.32 -11.10 -5.17
C ALA A 184 9.37 -12.30 -5.32
N LEU A 185 8.24 -12.15 -6.01
CA LEU A 185 7.34 -13.24 -6.38
C LEU A 185 7.61 -13.70 -7.82
N ASP A 186 7.38 -14.98 -8.09
CA ASP A 186 7.36 -15.49 -9.46
C ASP A 186 6.15 -14.94 -10.25
N VAL A 187 6.24 -14.96 -11.59
CA VAL A 187 5.25 -14.37 -12.51
C VAL A 187 3.84 -14.90 -12.25
N THR A 188 3.70 -16.22 -11.99
CA THR A 188 2.40 -16.85 -11.75
C THR A 188 1.79 -16.36 -10.43
N THR A 189 2.59 -16.30 -9.38
CA THR A 189 2.17 -15.80 -8.07
C THR A 189 1.86 -14.31 -8.13
N GLN A 190 2.67 -13.51 -8.87
CA GLN A 190 2.41 -12.09 -9.10
C GLN A 190 1.03 -11.88 -9.74
N ALA A 191 0.72 -12.55 -10.85
CA ALA A 191 -0.58 -12.46 -11.51
C ALA A 191 -1.74 -12.77 -10.55
N GLN A 192 -1.60 -13.81 -9.73
CA GLN A 192 -2.61 -14.17 -8.73
C GLN A 192 -2.81 -13.10 -7.63
N ILE A 193 -1.76 -12.37 -7.24
CA ILE A 193 -1.88 -11.26 -6.28
C ILE A 193 -2.57 -10.07 -6.94
N LEU A 194 -2.26 -9.76 -8.20
CA LEU A 194 -2.91 -8.70 -8.97
C LEU A 194 -4.41 -8.97 -9.16
N ASP A 195 -4.78 -10.22 -9.49
CA ASP A 195 -6.18 -10.63 -9.58
C ASP A 195 -6.92 -10.48 -8.25
N LEU A 196 -6.25 -10.81 -7.13
CA LEU A 196 -6.81 -10.60 -5.80
C LEU A 196 -7.06 -9.11 -5.53
N LEU A 197 -6.09 -8.23 -5.84
CA LEU A 197 -6.26 -6.78 -5.67
C LEU A 197 -7.38 -6.23 -6.56
N LYS A 198 -7.47 -6.64 -7.83
CA LYS A 198 -8.60 -6.31 -8.73
C LYS A 198 -9.94 -6.76 -8.14
N SER A 199 -10.00 -7.95 -7.55
CA SER A 199 -11.24 -8.45 -6.93
C SER A 199 -11.67 -7.63 -5.72
N LEU A 200 -10.72 -7.17 -4.91
CA LEU A 200 -10.97 -6.29 -3.76
C LEU A 200 -11.44 -4.90 -4.21
N GLN A 201 -10.84 -4.34 -5.26
CA GLN A 201 -11.25 -3.07 -5.86
C GLN A 201 -12.68 -3.12 -6.39
N LYS A 202 -13.07 -4.19 -7.10
CA LYS A 202 -14.46 -4.40 -7.58
C LYS A 202 -15.50 -4.39 -6.45
N ASN A 203 -15.09 -4.68 -5.23
CA ASN A 203 -15.92 -4.59 -4.04
C ASN A 203 -15.88 -3.19 -3.37
N GLY A 204 -15.32 -2.18 -4.05
CA GLY A 204 -15.32 -0.78 -3.62
C GLY A 204 -14.09 -0.32 -2.85
N LEU A 205 -13.06 -1.17 -2.70
CA LEU A 205 -11.80 -0.78 -2.06
C LEU A 205 -10.98 0.09 -3.03
N ALA A 206 -10.60 1.30 -2.63
CA ALA A 206 -9.60 2.09 -3.34
C ALA A 206 -8.20 1.57 -3.01
N ILE A 207 -7.28 1.57 -3.99
CA ILE A 207 -5.92 1.04 -3.82
C ILE A 207 -4.91 2.05 -4.34
N LEU A 208 -3.94 2.45 -3.50
CA LEU A 208 -2.72 3.08 -3.96
C LEU A 208 -1.65 2.00 -4.11
N LEU A 209 -1.36 1.66 -5.35
CA LEU A 209 -0.33 0.68 -5.70
C LEU A 209 1.01 1.36 -5.92
N ILE A 210 1.96 1.09 -5.04
CA ILE A 210 3.34 1.56 -5.17
C ILE A 210 4.16 0.44 -5.78
N THR A 211 4.78 0.72 -6.91
CA THR A 211 5.66 -0.24 -7.58
C THR A 211 6.67 0.48 -8.48
N HIS A 212 7.71 -0.21 -8.87
CA HIS A 212 8.65 0.17 -9.92
C HIS A 212 8.45 -0.66 -11.21
N ASP A 213 7.47 -1.55 -11.20
CA ASP A 213 7.12 -2.44 -12.31
C ASP A 213 6.01 -1.79 -13.17
N PHE A 214 6.36 -1.41 -14.40
CA PHE A 214 5.47 -0.77 -15.34
C PHE A 214 4.42 -1.72 -15.91
N GLY A 215 4.77 -2.99 -16.09
CA GLY A 215 3.86 -4.03 -16.54
C GLY A 215 2.69 -4.18 -15.55
N VAL A 216 3.01 -4.21 -14.25
CA VAL A 216 2.00 -4.26 -13.18
C VAL A 216 1.07 -3.04 -13.23
N VAL A 217 1.61 -1.84 -13.40
CA VAL A 217 0.81 -0.60 -13.44
C VAL A 217 -0.11 -0.59 -14.66
N SER A 218 0.42 -0.92 -15.84
CA SER A 218 -0.37 -0.95 -17.08
C SER A 218 -1.50 -1.99 -17.04
N GLU A 219 -1.33 -3.05 -16.26
CA GLU A 219 -2.31 -4.14 -16.14
C GLU A 219 -3.50 -3.78 -15.26
N ILE A 220 -3.29 -3.03 -14.16
CA ILE A 220 -4.34 -2.87 -13.15
C ILE A 220 -4.67 -1.43 -12.74
N CYS A 221 -3.82 -0.44 -13.05
CA CYS A 221 -4.04 0.94 -12.60
C CYS A 221 -4.82 1.74 -13.66
N GLU A 222 -5.81 2.51 -13.20
CA GLU A 222 -6.59 3.42 -14.05
C GLU A 222 -5.85 4.75 -14.26
N ARG A 223 -5.25 5.26 -13.20
CA ARG A 223 -4.43 6.49 -13.18
C ARG A 223 -3.07 6.18 -12.57
N VAL A 224 -2.08 6.98 -12.92
CA VAL A 224 -0.72 6.86 -12.40
C VAL A 224 -0.11 8.21 -12.10
N SER A 225 0.58 8.30 -10.98
CA SER A 225 1.44 9.42 -10.61
C SER A 225 2.90 8.98 -10.65
N VAL A 226 3.74 9.79 -11.28
CA VAL A 226 5.19 9.57 -11.40
C VAL A 226 5.92 10.45 -10.40
N MET A 227 6.69 9.83 -9.50
CA MET A 227 7.44 10.55 -8.48
C MET A 227 8.94 10.56 -8.77
N GLU A 228 9.54 11.75 -8.77
CA GLU A 228 10.99 11.96 -8.83
C GLU A 228 11.44 12.80 -7.63
N LYS A 229 12.38 12.30 -6.83
CA LYS A 229 13.03 13.05 -5.72
C LYS A 229 12.06 13.79 -4.79
N GLY A 230 10.97 13.13 -4.42
CA GLY A 230 9.98 13.67 -3.48
C GLY A 230 8.93 14.61 -4.11
N ILE A 231 8.84 14.66 -5.43
CA ILE A 231 7.89 15.51 -6.18
C ILE A 231 7.11 14.61 -7.13
N ILE A 232 5.79 14.81 -7.25
CA ILE A 232 5.01 14.26 -8.37
C ILE A 232 5.29 15.12 -9.60
N VAL A 233 5.97 14.53 -10.59
CA VAL A 233 6.38 15.26 -11.81
C VAL A 233 5.38 15.14 -12.94
N GLU A 234 4.60 14.05 -12.95
CA GLU A 234 3.58 13.80 -13.96
C GLU A 234 2.46 12.93 -13.38
N GLU A 235 1.22 13.17 -13.80
CA GLU A 235 0.04 12.40 -13.39
C GLU A 235 -0.98 12.39 -14.53
N GLY A 236 -1.69 11.29 -14.70
CA GLY A 236 -2.74 11.15 -15.72
C GLY A 236 -3.31 9.74 -15.79
N LEU A 237 -4.12 9.50 -16.82
CA LEU A 237 -4.57 8.15 -17.15
C LEU A 237 -3.36 7.29 -17.51
N THR A 238 -3.39 6.04 -17.09
CA THR A 238 -2.26 5.10 -17.30
C THR A 238 -1.87 5.02 -18.78
N ASP A 239 -2.82 4.85 -19.68
CA ASP A 239 -2.56 4.77 -21.11
C ASP A 239 -1.92 6.05 -21.67
N GLU A 240 -2.36 7.23 -21.20
CA GLU A 240 -1.80 8.52 -21.68
C GLU A 240 -0.35 8.68 -21.24
N ILE A 241 -0.05 8.39 -19.96
CA ILE A 241 1.31 8.50 -19.42
C ILE A 241 2.27 7.53 -20.11
N PHE A 242 1.79 6.32 -20.46
CA PHE A 242 2.64 5.31 -21.10
C PHE A 242 2.84 5.56 -22.59
N GLN A 243 1.81 6.01 -23.31
CA GLN A 243 1.88 6.23 -24.75
C GLN A 243 2.47 7.58 -25.12
N ASN A 244 2.23 8.63 -24.32
CA ASN A 244 2.64 10.00 -24.62
C ASN A 244 3.14 10.76 -23.38
N PRO A 245 4.19 10.26 -22.68
CA PRO A 245 4.74 10.93 -21.51
C PRO A 245 5.27 12.32 -21.87
N GLN A 246 4.91 13.35 -21.11
CA GLN A 246 5.30 14.72 -21.36
C GLN A 246 6.65 15.08 -20.71
N LYS A 247 6.94 14.44 -19.56
CA LYS A 247 8.15 14.74 -18.79
C LYS A 247 9.33 13.87 -19.23
N ALA A 248 10.50 14.50 -19.33
CA ALA A 248 11.73 13.82 -19.72
C ALA A 248 12.11 12.67 -18.75
N TYR A 249 11.79 12.83 -17.46
CA TYR A 249 12.01 11.78 -16.45
C TYR A 249 11.10 10.57 -16.72
N THR A 250 9.81 10.78 -16.95
CA THR A 250 8.84 9.71 -17.25
C THR A 250 9.24 8.94 -18.50
N LYS A 251 9.66 9.65 -19.57
CA LYS A 251 10.19 9.02 -20.81
C LYS A 251 11.36 8.09 -20.51
N ARG A 252 12.37 8.58 -19.78
CA ARG A 252 13.54 7.77 -19.40
C ARG A 252 13.17 6.56 -18.55
N LEU A 253 12.21 6.74 -17.65
CA LEU A 253 11.77 5.68 -16.73
C LEU A 253 11.08 4.56 -17.52
N ILE A 254 10.18 4.90 -18.46
CA ILE A 254 9.49 3.96 -19.35
C ILE A 254 10.49 3.25 -20.27
N ASP A 255 11.39 4.01 -20.95
CA ASP A 255 12.41 3.45 -21.83
C ASP A 255 13.31 2.43 -21.11
N SER A 256 13.61 2.71 -19.84
CA SER A 256 14.44 1.81 -19.03
C SER A 256 13.71 0.52 -18.65
N ALA A 257 12.39 0.56 -18.47
CA ALA A 257 11.56 -0.61 -18.19
C ALA A 257 11.44 -1.51 -19.44
N VAL A 258 11.10 -0.92 -20.58
CA VAL A 258 10.97 -1.66 -21.87
C VAL A 258 12.28 -2.36 -22.26
N ARG A 259 13.43 -1.73 -22.04
CA ARG A 259 14.74 -2.35 -22.32
C ARG A 259 15.06 -3.53 -21.42
N LYS A 260 14.57 -3.53 -20.17
CA LYS A 260 14.76 -4.67 -19.26
C LYS A 260 13.90 -5.87 -19.66
N GLU A 261 12.66 -5.64 -20.10
CA GLU A 261 11.79 -6.71 -20.58
C GLU A 261 12.30 -7.34 -21.88
N GLY A 262 12.77 -6.56 -22.86
CA GLY A 262 13.37 -7.06 -24.11
C GLY A 262 14.76 -7.70 -23.98
N ALA A 263 15.39 -7.68 -22.81
CA ALA A 263 16.67 -8.35 -22.55
C ALA A 263 16.50 -9.80 -22.03
N TYR A 264 15.27 -10.24 -21.81
CA TYR A 264 14.92 -11.60 -21.35
C TYR A 264 14.22 -12.45 -22.44
N GLU A 265 14.03 -11.87 -23.66
CA GLU A 265 13.70 -12.63 -24.90
C GLU A 265 14.99 -12.99 -25.69
#